data_7d27498b36a73c450f4adb740afb3ba2
#
_entry.id   7d27498b36a73c450f4adb740afb3ba2
#
_cell.length_a   1.000
_cell.length_b   1.000
_cell.length_c   1.000
_cell.angle_alpha   90.00
_cell.angle_beta   90.00
_cell.angle_gamma   90.00
#
_symmetry.space_group_name_H-M   'P 1'
#
loop_
_entity.id
_entity.type
_entity.pdbx_description
1 polymer ?
#
loop_
_entity_poly.entity_id
_entity_poly.type
_entity_poly.pdbx_seq_one_letter_code
_entity_poly.pdbx_strand_id
1 'polypeptide(L)'
;MASSAQDSFAWLDGIAVAATVCDRQGVCLYMNEQAAKTFAKSGGRALVGKSLLDCHDEPARSRFAAQLQSPTPSTYTIEKGGVRKLIHQVPWFKQGTFAGVVEMSFELPAEMPHFLRAQA
;
A
#
# COMPACT_ATOMS: atom_id res chain seq x y z
N MET A 1 2.15 -2.50 -31.82
CA MET A 1 1.78 -3.13 -30.55
C MET A 1 0.77 -2.30 -29.80
N ALA A 2 -0.34 -2.86 -29.47
CA ALA A 2 -1.32 -2.14 -28.67
C ALA A 2 -0.74 -1.82 -27.29
N SER A 3 -1.12 -0.71 -26.71
CA SER A 3 -0.72 -0.41 -25.38
C SER A 3 -1.33 -1.44 -24.42
N SER A 4 -0.53 -1.92 -23.51
CA SER A 4 -0.96 -2.86 -22.51
C SER A 4 -1.62 -2.13 -21.35
N ALA A 5 -2.27 -2.86 -20.45
CA ALA A 5 -2.75 -2.30 -19.19
C ALA A 5 -1.60 -1.67 -18.40
N GLN A 6 -0.37 -2.22 -18.53
CA GLN A 6 0.81 -1.65 -17.89
C GLN A 6 1.12 -0.24 -18.39
N ASP A 7 0.98 0.00 -19.70
CA ASP A 7 1.21 1.35 -20.22
C ASP A 7 0.19 2.34 -19.68
N SER A 8 -1.08 1.91 -19.54
CA SER A 8 -2.13 2.75 -18.97
C SER A 8 -1.90 3.09 -17.50
N PHE A 9 -1.12 2.27 -16.80
CA PHE A 9 -0.81 2.46 -15.37
C PHE A 9 0.64 2.80 -15.11
N ALA A 10 1.36 3.25 -16.15
CA ALA A 10 2.77 3.63 -15.99
C ALA A 10 2.95 4.74 -14.96
N TRP A 11 1.98 5.65 -14.84
CA TRP A 11 2.02 6.72 -13.85
C TRP A 11 2.03 6.15 -12.43
N LEU A 12 1.28 5.06 -12.18
CA LEU A 12 1.22 4.42 -10.86
C LEU A 12 2.57 3.81 -10.49
N ASP A 13 3.26 3.24 -11.47
CA ASP A 13 4.58 2.66 -11.22
C ASP A 13 5.61 3.73 -10.90
N GLY A 14 5.48 4.91 -11.48
CA GLY A 14 6.50 5.96 -11.38
C GLY A 14 6.25 7.08 -10.40
N ILE A 15 5.18 7.04 -9.60
CA ILE A 15 4.90 8.12 -8.64
C ILE A 15 5.66 7.91 -7.33
N ALA A 16 5.81 9.00 -6.57
CA ALA A 16 6.52 9.00 -5.29
C ALA A 16 5.64 8.54 -4.12
N VAL A 17 4.60 7.78 -4.41
CA VAL A 17 3.74 7.13 -3.42
C VAL A 17 4.02 5.64 -3.50
N ALA A 18 4.35 5.00 -2.39
CA ALA A 18 4.52 3.55 -2.37
C ALA A 18 3.14 2.89 -2.44
N ALA A 19 2.92 2.00 -3.41
CA ALA A 19 1.66 1.29 -3.58
C ALA A 19 1.92 -0.21 -3.64
N THR A 20 1.27 -0.95 -2.75
CA THR A 20 1.36 -2.41 -2.67
C THR A 20 -0.06 -2.96 -2.63
N VAL A 21 -0.32 -3.95 -3.47
CA VAL A 21 -1.64 -4.57 -3.58
C VAL A 21 -1.52 -6.06 -3.31
N CYS A 22 -2.36 -6.60 -2.45
CA CYS A 22 -2.43 -8.03 -2.21
C CYS A 22 -3.84 -8.56 -2.49
N ASP A 23 -3.95 -9.88 -2.63
CA ASP A 23 -5.23 -10.57 -2.72
C ASP A 23 -5.79 -10.87 -1.33
N ARG A 24 -6.92 -11.60 -1.27
CA ARG A 24 -7.59 -11.93 -0.02
C ARG A 24 -6.76 -12.82 0.90
N GLN A 25 -5.83 -13.56 0.35
CA GLN A 25 -4.94 -14.43 1.12
C GLN A 25 -3.67 -13.71 1.57
N GLY A 26 -3.50 -12.44 1.17
CA GLY A 26 -2.30 -11.68 1.52
C GLY A 26 -1.15 -11.88 0.55
N VAL A 27 -1.39 -12.52 -0.59
CA VAL A 27 -0.35 -12.69 -1.61
C VAL A 27 -0.20 -11.39 -2.39
N CYS A 28 1.03 -10.90 -2.49
CA CYS A 28 1.32 -9.66 -3.19
C CYS A 28 1.05 -9.81 -4.68
N LEU A 29 0.20 -8.93 -5.23
CA LEU A 29 -0.13 -8.92 -6.65
C LEU A 29 0.67 -7.87 -7.41
N TYR A 30 1.00 -6.77 -6.75
CA TYR A 30 1.64 -5.64 -7.41
C TYR A 30 2.38 -4.77 -6.39
N MET A 31 3.53 -4.29 -6.79
CA MET A 31 4.28 -3.23 -6.12
C MET A 31 4.75 -2.24 -7.16
N ASN A 32 4.56 -0.96 -6.89
CA ASN A 32 5.18 0.03 -7.75
C ASN A 32 6.65 0.21 -7.38
N GLU A 33 7.35 1.03 -8.13
CA GLU A 33 8.79 1.26 -7.93
C GLU A 33 9.09 1.78 -6.52
N GLN A 34 8.31 2.72 -6.03
CA GLN A 34 8.52 3.29 -4.71
C GLN A 34 8.31 2.25 -3.59
N ALA A 35 7.30 1.39 -3.72
CA ALA A 35 7.08 0.31 -2.77
C ALA A 35 8.22 -0.69 -2.80
N ALA A 36 8.73 -1.03 -3.98
CA ALA A 36 9.86 -1.94 -4.10
C ALA A 36 11.10 -1.41 -3.39
N LYS A 37 11.35 -0.10 -3.45
CA LYS A 37 12.45 0.54 -2.71
C LYS A 37 12.20 0.47 -1.20
N THR A 38 10.98 0.72 -0.76
CA THR A 38 10.61 0.68 0.66
C THR A 38 10.84 -0.71 1.23
N PHE A 39 10.53 -1.75 0.48
CA PHE A 39 10.68 -3.14 0.93
C PHE A 39 11.94 -3.81 0.39
N ALA A 40 12.96 -3.03 0.01
CA ALA A 40 14.18 -3.58 -0.58
C ALA A 40 14.85 -4.63 0.31
N LYS A 41 14.84 -4.42 1.63
CA LYS A 41 15.44 -5.35 2.58
C LYS A 41 14.71 -6.69 2.65
N SER A 42 13.43 -6.71 2.27
CA SER A 42 12.61 -7.93 2.26
C SER A 42 12.54 -8.56 0.86
N GLY A 43 13.23 -8.00 -0.12
CA GLY A 43 13.30 -8.53 -1.47
C GLY A 43 12.73 -7.65 -2.55
N GLY A 44 12.10 -6.50 -2.20
CA GLY A 44 11.53 -5.59 -3.18
C GLY A 44 10.50 -6.29 -4.07
N ARG A 45 10.61 -6.13 -5.38
CA ARG A 45 9.66 -6.73 -6.33
C ARG A 45 9.65 -8.26 -6.33
N ALA A 46 10.65 -8.90 -5.73
CA ALA A 46 10.63 -10.36 -5.56
C ALA A 46 9.51 -10.81 -4.61
N LEU A 47 8.93 -9.87 -3.84
CA LEU A 47 7.78 -10.16 -2.99
C LEU A 47 6.49 -10.40 -3.79
N VAL A 48 6.41 -9.91 -5.02
CA VAL A 48 5.23 -10.15 -5.86
C VAL A 48 5.08 -11.65 -6.07
N GLY A 49 3.89 -12.18 -5.78
CA GLY A 49 3.61 -13.61 -5.81
C GLY A 49 3.84 -14.32 -4.49
N LYS A 50 4.36 -13.62 -3.48
CA LYS A 50 4.62 -14.20 -2.15
C LYS A 50 3.65 -13.64 -1.12
N SER A 51 3.51 -14.37 -0.01
CA SER A 51 2.66 -13.93 1.09
C SER A 51 3.30 -12.76 1.82
N LEU A 52 2.56 -11.65 1.94
CA LEU A 52 3.01 -10.50 2.72
C LEU A 52 2.94 -10.76 4.22
N LEU A 53 2.21 -11.80 4.66
CA LEU A 53 2.22 -12.20 6.06
C LEU A 53 3.60 -12.69 6.48
N ASP A 54 4.33 -13.34 5.57
CA ASP A 54 5.64 -13.90 5.86
C ASP A 54 6.73 -12.85 6.00
N CYS A 55 6.52 -11.65 5.48
CA CYS A 55 7.51 -10.57 5.59
C CYS A 55 7.22 -9.61 6.73
N HIS A 56 6.22 -9.89 7.56
CA HIS A 56 5.88 -9.08 8.71
C HIS A 56 6.18 -9.84 10.01
N ASP A 57 6.81 -9.13 10.96
CA ASP A 57 6.97 -9.63 12.31
C ASP A 57 5.77 -9.24 13.16
N GLU A 58 5.63 -9.86 14.32
CA GLU A 58 4.60 -9.45 15.27
C GLU A 58 4.95 -8.08 15.88
N PRO A 59 3.98 -7.23 16.18
CA PRO A 59 2.54 -7.47 16.08
C PRO A 59 1.93 -7.11 14.71
N ALA A 60 2.72 -6.62 13.76
CA ALA A 60 2.23 -6.21 12.45
C ALA A 60 1.59 -7.37 11.68
N ARG A 61 2.18 -8.56 11.80
CA ARG A 61 1.66 -9.75 11.13
C ARG A 61 0.23 -10.08 11.58
N SER A 62 -0.02 -10.06 12.88
CA SER A 62 -1.36 -10.35 13.41
C SER A 62 -2.35 -9.29 13.02
N ARG A 63 -1.94 -8.01 13.00
CA ARG A 63 -2.82 -6.93 12.57
C ARG A 63 -3.20 -7.08 11.09
N PHE A 64 -2.24 -7.43 10.25
CA PHE A 64 -2.50 -7.65 8.84
C PHE A 64 -3.42 -8.85 8.62
N ALA A 65 -3.18 -9.95 9.32
CA ALA A 65 -4.04 -11.14 9.26
C ALA A 65 -5.47 -10.80 9.65
N ALA A 66 -5.64 -10.01 10.72
CA ALA A 66 -6.99 -9.58 11.16
C ALA A 66 -7.66 -8.71 10.09
N GLN A 67 -6.91 -7.85 9.43
CA GLN A 67 -7.44 -6.99 8.37
C GLN A 67 -7.91 -7.81 7.16
N LEU A 68 -7.23 -8.90 6.84
CA LEU A 68 -7.67 -9.79 5.76
C LEU A 68 -8.96 -10.53 6.13
N GLN A 69 -9.17 -10.83 7.40
CA GLN A 69 -10.38 -11.51 7.88
C GLN A 69 -11.58 -10.56 7.96
N SER A 70 -11.33 -9.32 8.39
CA SER A 70 -12.39 -8.33 8.62
C SER A 70 -11.91 -6.99 8.05
N PRO A 71 -12.00 -6.82 6.73
CA PRO A 71 -11.36 -5.70 6.04
C PRO A 71 -12.01 -4.38 6.40
N THR A 72 -11.22 -3.52 7.06
CA THR A 72 -11.59 -2.15 7.40
C THR A 72 -10.41 -1.25 7.06
N PRO A 73 -10.67 0.02 6.71
CA PRO A 73 -9.59 0.97 6.50
C PRO A 73 -8.73 1.14 7.76
N SER A 74 -7.44 1.28 7.57
CA SER A 74 -6.49 1.57 8.65
C SER A 74 -5.57 2.69 8.18
N THR A 75 -5.49 3.77 8.97
CA THR A 75 -4.68 4.92 8.62
C THR A 75 -3.88 5.33 9.84
N TYR A 76 -2.58 5.48 9.66
CA TYR A 76 -1.71 5.90 10.75
C TYR A 76 -0.45 6.56 10.19
N THR A 77 0.29 7.19 11.07
CA THR A 77 1.58 7.77 10.69
C THR A 77 2.70 7.01 11.36
N ILE A 78 3.85 6.98 10.69
CA ILE A 78 5.11 6.52 11.26
C ILE A 78 6.13 7.64 11.12
N GLU A 79 7.17 7.58 11.94
CA GLU A 79 8.29 8.52 11.84
C GLU A 79 9.58 7.73 11.86
N LYS A 80 10.45 8.02 10.91
CA LYS A 80 11.73 7.34 10.79
C LYS A 80 12.75 8.32 10.24
N GLY A 81 13.85 8.50 10.96
CA GLY A 81 14.90 9.40 10.53
C GLY A 81 14.44 10.85 10.38
N GLY A 82 13.49 11.28 11.21
CA GLY A 82 12.95 12.64 11.15
C GLY A 82 11.91 12.85 10.04
N VAL A 83 11.59 11.83 9.29
CA VAL A 83 10.60 11.89 8.21
C VAL A 83 9.33 11.21 8.69
N ARG A 84 8.21 11.91 8.58
CA ARG A 84 6.88 11.37 8.90
C ARG A 84 6.21 10.89 7.63
N LYS A 85 5.64 9.68 7.69
CA LYS A 85 4.90 9.10 6.58
C LYS A 85 3.48 8.78 6.99
N LEU A 86 2.55 8.94 6.07
CA LEU A 86 1.19 8.45 6.21
C LEU A 86 1.12 7.05 5.60
N ILE A 87 0.57 6.12 6.36
CA ILE A 87 0.29 4.76 5.90
C ILE A 87 -1.22 4.63 5.82
N HIS A 88 -1.73 4.25 4.66
CA HIS A 88 -3.16 4.10 4.44
C HIS A 88 -3.44 2.75 3.81
N GLN A 89 -4.19 1.92 4.51
CA GLN A 89 -4.53 0.56 4.08
C GLN A 89 -6.03 0.48 3.91
N VAL A 90 -6.46 0.07 2.73
CA VAL A 90 -7.89 0.00 2.41
C VAL A 90 -8.20 -1.31 1.69
N PRO A 91 -9.38 -1.88 1.91
CA PRO A 91 -9.82 -3.01 1.11
C PRO A 91 -10.12 -2.54 -0.32
N TRP A 92 -9.88 -3.42 -1.29
CA TRP A 92 -10.33 -3.17 -2.64
C TRP A 92 -11.29 -4.28 -3.06
N PHE A 93 -12.15 -3.95 -4.00
CA PHE A 93 -13.25 -4.81 -4.40
C PHE A 93 -13.23 -4.99 -5.90
N LYS A 94 -13.58 -6.20 -6.32
CA LYS A 94 -13.75 -6.52 -7.73
C LYS A 94 -15.21 -6.92 -7.92
N GLN A 95 -15.95 -6.10 -8.68
CA GLN A 95 -17.38 -6.34 -8.91
C GLN A 95 -18.16 -6.54 -7.60
N GLY A 96 -17.84 -5.68 -6.61
CA GLY A 96 -18.53 -5.68 -5.33
C GLY A 96 -18.06 -6.74 -4.33
N THR A 97 -17.13 -7.60 -4.72
CA THR A 97 -16.59 -8.64 -3.85
C THR A 97 -15.22 -8.25 -3.34
N PHE A 98 -14.98 -8.44 -2.04
CA PHE A 98 -13.69 -8.16 -1.43
C PHE A 98 -12.60 -8.94 -2.15
N ALA A 99 -11.57 -8.23 -2.60
CA ALA A 99 -10.51 -8.81 -3.42
C ALA A 99 -9.14 -8.78 -2.75
N GLY A 100 -8.95 -7.93 -1.75
CA GLY A 100 -7.69 -7.82 -1.05
C GLY A 100 -7.50 -6.46 -0.41
N VAL A 101 -6.25 -6.11 -0.14
CA VAL A 101 -5.89 -4.85 0.54
C VAL A 101 -4.90 -4.08 -0.31
N VAL A 102 -5.08 -2.77 -0.37
CA VAL A 102 -4.12 -1.86 -0.97
C VAL A 102 -3.48 -1.06 0.16
N GLU A 103 -2.17 -1.01 0.20
CA GLU A 103 -1.43 -0.11 1.07
C GLU A 103 -0.79 0.98 0.24
N MET A 104 -1.02 2.21 0.65
CA MET A 104 -0.32 3.36 0.10
C MET A 104 0.41 4.08 1.21
N SER A 105 1.63 4.53 0.93
CA SER A 105 2.38 5.33 1.88
C SER A 105 3.14 6.44 1.19
N PHE A 106 3.22 7.58 1.84
CA PHE A 106 3.94 8.73 1.31
C PHE A 106 4.40 9.63 2.44
N GLU A 107 5.40 10.43 2.14
CA GLU A 107 5.95 11.36 3.10
C GLU A 107 5.02 12.53 3.32
N LEU A 108 4.92 12.96 4.57
CA LEU A 108 4.18 14.17 4.94
C LEU A 108 5.16 15.31 5.12
N PRO A 109 4.77 16.55 4.75
CA PRO A 109 5.61 17.71 5.06
C PRO A 109 5.72 17.90 6.58
N ALA A 110 6.81 18.53 7.03
CA ALA A 110 7.03 18.80 8.45
C ALA A 110 5.88 19.60 9.05
N GLU A 111 5.38 20.57 8.29
CA GLU A 111 4.20 21.33 8.64
C GLU A 111 3.16 21.11 7.55
N MET A 112 2.04 20.50 7.90
CA MET A 112 1.01 20.17 6.93
C MET A 112 -0.06 21.25 6.95
N PRO A 113 -0.23 22.02 5.85
CA PRO A 113 -1.31 22.99 5.74
C PRO A 113 -2.66 22.33 5.89
N HIS A 114 -3.58 23.02 6.51
CA HIS A 114 -4.95 22.55 6.64
C HIS A 114 -5.89 23.66 6.19
N PHE A 115 -6.84 23.33 5.34
CA PHE A 115 -7.78 24.28 4.78
C PHE A 115 -9.20 23.79 5.03
N LEU A 116 -9.99 24.64 5.68
CA LEU A 116 -11.40 24.36 5.85
C LEU A 116 -12.12 24.79 4.56
N ARG A 117 -12.84 23.86 3.95
CA ARG A 117 -13.60 24.13 2.75
C ARG A 117 -15.08 24.26 3.08
N ALA A 118 -15.77 25.18 2.40
CA ALA A 118 -17.21 25.26 2.54
C ALA A 118 -17.84 24.00 1.95
N GLN A 119 -18.91 23.54 2.58
CA GLN A 119 -19.66 22.39 2.03
C GLN A 119 -20.43 22.84 0.80
N ALA A 120 -20.40 22.00 -0.24
CA ALA A 120 -21.13 22.26 -1.48
C ALA A 120 -22.62 21.99 -1.33
#